data_4aa47ac3635970dd3c0d4a7785784ca1
#
_entry.id   4aa47ac3635970dd3c0d4a7785784ca1
#
_cell.length_a   1.000
_cell.length_b   1.000
_cell.length_c   1.000
_cell.angle_alpha   90.00
_cell.angle_beta   90.00
_cell.angle_gamma   90.00
#
_symmetry.space_group_name_H-M   'P 1'
#
loop_
_entity.id
_entity.type
_entity.pdbx_description
1 polymer ?
#
loop_
_entity_poly.entity_id
_entity_poly.type
_entity_poly.pdbx_seq_one_letter_code
_entity_poly.pdbx_strand_id
1 'polypeptide(L)'
;MVGWFDVKFNREVSDNLLGEKLMKPMLKLGEPHAPSIRAGNANIHYHLDYIGFLTEKRKWLAGDEFSMADIAAAAHLSAIDYIGDVPWEEHQSAAQWYARVKSRPSFKSLLEDKVPGFKPVDHYENVDF
;
A
#
# COMPACT_ATOMS: atom_id res chain seq x y z
N MET A 1 11.14 -8.52 8.86
CA MET A 1 9.94 -8.25 8.06
C MET A 1 9.64 -6.77 7.89
N VAL A 2 9.80 -5.94 8.91
CA VAL A 2 9.66 -4.48 8.76
C VAL A 2 10.62 -3.96 7.67
N GLY A 3 11.87 -4.40 7.69
CA GLY A 3 12.86 -4.00 6.67
C GLY A 3 12.46 -4.36 5.24
N TRP A 4 11.71 -5.45 5.03
CA TRP A 4 11.21 -5.82 3.71
C TRP A 4 10.37 -4.67 3.13
N PHE A 5 9.42 -4.14 3.91
CA PHE A 5 8.53 -3.09 3.45
C PHE A 5 9.21 -1.73 3.41
N ASP A 6 10.03 -1.40 4.41
CA ASP A 6 10.70 -0.11 4.46
C ASP A 6 11.76 0.08 3.38
N VAL A 7 12.39 -1.00 2.93
CA VAL A 7 13.47 -0.94 1.93
C VAL A 7 13.00 -1.47 0.58
N LYS A 8 12.61 -2.74 0.53
CA LYS A 8 12.33 -3.42 -0.73
C LYS A 8 11.03 -2.90 -1.37
N PHE A 9 9.95 -2.83 -0.62
CA PHE A 9 8.68 -2.32 -1.14
C PHE A 9 8.83 -0.86 -1.57
N ASN A 10 9.48 -0.05 -0.75
CA ASN A 10 9.68 1.36 -1.06
C ASN A 10 10.43 1.54 -2.38
N ARG A 11 11.52 0.79 -2.58
CA ARG A 11 12.31 0.88 -3.81
C ARG A 11 11.58 0.34 -5.04
N GLU A 12 10.88 -0.78 -4.91
CA GLU A 12 10.28 -1.47 -6.05
C GLU A 12 8.90 -0.93 -6.44
N VAL A 13 8.15 -0.41 -5.48
CA VAL A 13 6.79 0.05 -5.70
C VAL A 13 6.63 1.54 -5.44
N SER A 14 6.90 2.00 -4.22
CA SER A 14 6.59 3.38 -3.83
C SER A 14 7.36 4.41 -4.65
N ASP A 15 8.65 4.24 -4.85
CA ASP A 15 9.45 5.18 -5.65
C ASP A 15 8.96 5.22 -7.09
N ASN A 16 8.52 4.09 -7.64
CA ASN A 16 8.05 4.02 -9.02
C ASN A 16 6.64 4.62 -9.17
N LEU A 17 5.74 4.39 -8.23
CA LEU A 17 4.35 4.85 -8.35
C LEU A 17 4.13 6.22 -7.73
N LEU A 18 4.53 6.40 -6.46
CA LEU A 18 4.36 7.69 -5.80
C LEU A 18 5.29 8.75 -6.38
N GLY A 19 6.53 8.38 -6.69
CA GLY A 19 7.50 9.30 -7.29
C GLY A 19 6.99 9.85 -8.62
N GLU A 20 6.46 9.00 -9.48
CA GLU A 20 6.03 9.38 -10.83
C GLU A 20 4.64 10.01 -10.85
N LYS A 21 3.67 9.46 -10.09
CA LYS A 21 2.28 9.91 -10.16
C LYS A 21 1.92 11.03 -9.21
N LEU A 22 2.62 11.16 -8.09
CA LEU A 22 2.32 12.14 -7.06
C LEU A 22 3.44 13.15 -6.88
N MET A 23 4.66 12.68 -6.62
CA MET A 23 5.78 13.57 -6.29
C MET A 23 6.21 14.43 -7.46
N LYS A 24 6.36 13.87 -8.66
CA LYS A 24 6.75 14.66 -9.85
C LYS A 24 5.73 15.74 -10.20
N PRO A 25 4.43 15.43 -10.33
CA PRO A 25 3.44 16.48 -10.58
C PRO A 25 3.38 17.54 -9.48
N MET A 26 3.44 17.12 -8.21
CA MET A 26 3.36 18.02 -7.07
C MET A 26 4.55 18.99 -7.03
N LEU A 27 5.77 18.49 -7.35
CA LEU A 27 6.99 19.28 -7.33
C LEU A 27 7.33 19.89 -8.71
N LYS A 28 6.50 19.64 -9.73
CA LYS A 28 6.70 20.12 -11.10
C LYS A 28 8.04 19.68 -11.69
N LEU A 29 8.43 18.42 -11.44
CA LEU A 29 9.69 17.85 -11.92
C LEU A 29 9.61 17.24 -13.32
N GLY A 30 8.47 17.35 -14.00
CA GLY A 30 8.30 16.88 -15.37
C GLY A 30 7.18 15.85 -15.52
N GLU A 31 7.15 15.20 -16.69
CA GLU A 31 6.14 14.21 -17.00
C GLU A 31 6.41 12.87 -16.29
N PRO A 32 5.35 12.11 -15.93
CA PRO A 32 5.53 10.79 -15.37
C PRO A 32 6.28 9.85 -16.32
N HIS A 33 7.21 9.07 -15.78
CA HIS A 33 8.00 8.11 -16.54
C HIS A 33 7.26 6.79 -16.66
N ALA A 34 6.66 6.51 -17.82
CA ALA A 34 5.82 5.34 -18.03
C ALA A 34 6.49 3.99 -17.70
N PRO A 35 7.78 3.75 -18.07
CA PRO A 35 8.44 2.50 -17.67
C PRO A 35 8.53 2.29 -16.17
N SER A 36 8.77 3.35 -15.39
CA SER A 36 8.80 3.26 -13.92
C SER A 36 7.43 2.92 -13.36
N ILE A 37 6.38 3.53 -13.89
CA ILE A 37 5.00 3.23 -13.47
C ILE A 37 4.66 1.78 -13.77
N ARG A 38 5.01 1.27 -14.96
CA ARG A 38 4.77 -0.14 -15.30
C ARG A 38 5.53 -1.09 -14.38
N ALA A 39 6.78 -0.77 -14.05
CA ALA A 39 7.57 -1.57 -13.11
C ALA A 39 6.94 -1.60 -11.72
N GLY A 40 6.49 -0.44 -11.21
CA GLY A 40 5.80 -0.38 -9.92
C GLY A 40 4.51 -1.18 -9.91
N ASN A 41 3.71 -1.08 -10.98
CA ASN A 41 2.47 -1.84 -11.10
C ASN A 41 2.70 -3.35 -11.21
N ALA A 42 3.79 -3.77 -11.83
CA ALA A 42 4.15 -5.19 -11.88
C ALA A 42 4.68 -5.67 -10.53
N ASN A 43 5.54 -4.89 -9.90
CA ASN A 43 6.20 -5.27 -8.65
C ASN A 43 5.22 -5.39 -7.48
N ILE A 44 4.16 -4.58 -7.44
CA ILE A 44 3.20 -4.62 -6.34
C ILE A 44 2.52 -5.99 -6.23
N HIS A 45 2.31 -6.68 -7.36
CA HIS A 45 1.71 -8.02 -7.34
C HIS A 45 2.55 -9.01 -6.55
N TYR A 46 3.88 -8.95 -6.66
CA TYR A 46 4.77 -9.82 -5.89
C TYR A 46 4.64 -9.57 -4.39
N HIS A 47 4.52 -8.31 -3.99
CA HIS A 47 4.36 -7.96 -2.58
C HIS A 47 3.01 -8.39 -2.04
N LEU A 48 1.94 -8.23 -2.82
CA LEU A 48 0.60 -8.68 -2.42
C LEU A 48 0.52 -10.20 -2.36
N ASP A 49 1.17 -10.91 -3.28
CA ASP A 49 1.27 -12.37 -3.24
C ASP A 49 1.98 -12.84 -1.97
N TYR A 50 3.05 -12.15 -1.58
CA TYR A 50 3.78 -12.47 -0.34
C TYR A 50 2.89 -12.27 0.89
N ILE A 51 2.19 -11.15 0.97
CA ILE A 51 1.24 -10.89 2.06
C ILE A 51 0.16 -11.96 2.08
N GLY A 52 -0.41 -12.28 0.94
CA GLY A 52 -1.43 -13.33 0.82
C GLY A 52 -0.92 -14.68 1.31
N PHE A 53 0.28 -15.06 0.89
CA PHE A 53 0.91 -16.31 1.33
C PHE A 53 1.07 -16.35 2.85
N LEU A 54 1.53 -15.26 3.47
CA LEU A 54 1.73 -15.20 4.91
C LEU A 54 0.40 -15.24 5.67
N THR A 55 -0.66 -14.66 5.14
CA THR A 55 -1.94 -14.51 5.86
C THR A 55 -2.95 -15.61 5.57
N GLU A 56 -2.66 -16.52 4.64
CA GLU A 56 -3.52 -17.68 4.39
C GLU A 56 -3.55 -18.65 5.57
N LYS A 57 -2.43 -18.81 6.28
CA LYS A 57 -2.29 -19.78 7.38
C LYS A 57 -2.27 -19.11 8.75
N ARG A 58 -2.20 -17.80 8.80
CA ARG A 58 -2.17 -17.04 10.05
C ARG A 58 -2.83 -15.70 9.86
N LYS A 59 -3.27 -15.09 10.95
CA LYS A 59 -4.08 -13.86 10.88
C LYS A 59 -3.27 -12.63 10.48
N TRP A 60 -2.02 -12.56 10.93
CA TRP A 60 -1.15 -11.40 10.75
C TRP A 60 0.16 -11.79 10.10
N LEU A 61 0.92 -10.81 9.61
CA LEU A 61 2.12 -11.08 8.81
C LEU A 61 3.20 -11.87 9.56
N ALA A 62 3.41 -11.56 10.83
CA ALA A 62 4.46 -12.22 11.62
C ALA A 62 3.94 -13.37 12.49
N GLY A 63 2.63 -13.65 12.48
CA GLY A 63 2.06 -14.73 13.27
C GLY A 63 0.59 -14.50 13.58
N ASP A 64 0.16 -14.95 14.76
CA ASP A 64 -1.25 -14.88 15.16
C ASP A 64 -1.61 -13.57 15.86
N GLU A 65 -0.61 -12.72 16.14
CA GLU A 65 -0.81 -11.44 16.81
C GLU A 65 -0.43 -10.27 15.91
N PHE A 66 -1.20 -9.18 16.03
CA PHE A 66 -0.91 -7.93 15.32
C PHE A 66 0.46 -7.39 15.75
N SER A 67 1.28 -6.96 14.78
CA SER A 67 2.66 -6.57 15.05
C SER A 67 3.08 -5.36 14.22
N MET A 68 4.31 -4.89 14.47
CA MET A 68 4.92 -3.83 13.68
C MET A 68 5.03 -4.17 12.20
N ALA A 69 5.14 -5.46 11.85
CA ALA A 69 5.17 -5.88 10.45
C ALA A 69 3.86 -5.52 9.74
N ASP A 70 2.72 -5.70 10.41
CA ASP A 70 1.42 -5.33 9.84
C ASP A 70 1.30 -3.82 9.68
N ILE A 71 1.74 -3.06 10.67
CA ILE A 71 1.71 -1.60 10.62
C ILE A 71 2.59 -1.08 9.47
N ALA A 72 3.81 -1.58 9.35
CA ALA A 72 4.74 -1.14 8.31
C ALA A 72 4.21 -1.46 6.92
N ALA A 73 3.75 -2.69 6.70
CA ALA A 73 3.21 -3.10 5.40
C ALA A 73 1.97 -2.28 5.03
N ALA A 74 1.04 -2.12 5.97
CA ALA A 74 -0.19 -1.39 5.72
C ALA A 74 0.07 0.10 5.48
N ALA A 75 1.02 0.70 6.20
CA ALA A 75 1.37 2.10 5.99
C ALA A 75 1.92 2.34 4.58
N HIS A 76 2.81 1.47 4.10
CA HIS A 76 3.32 1.57 2.74
C HIS A 76 2.21 1.35 1.70
N LEU A 77 1.34 0.36 1.91
CA LEU A 77 0.23 0.10 1.00
C LEU A 77 -0.80 1.21 1.00
N SER A 78 -1.04 1.87 2.15
CA SER A 78 -2.01 2.96 2.22
C SER A 78 -1.64 4.12 1.29
N ALA A 79 -0.34 4.42 1.17
CA ALA A 79 0.12 5.47 0.27
C ALA A 79 -0.17 5.13 -1.19
N ILE A 80 0.01 3.88 -1.59
CA ILE A 80 -0.29 3.43 -2.95
C ILE A 80 -1.81 3.33 -3.16
N ASP A 81 -2.55 2.90 -2.14
CA ASP A 81 -4.02 2.85 -2.20
C ASP A 81 -4.63 4.24 -2.33
N TYR A 82 -4.02 5.25 -1.73
CA TYR A 82 -4.48 6.64 -1.86
C TYR A 82 -4.58 7.08 -3.31
N ILE A 83 -3.63 6.68 -4.15
CA ILE A 83 -3.64 6.99 -5.58
C ILE A 83 -4.38 5.93 -6.42
N GLY A 84 -4.96 4.91 -5.79
CA GLY A 84 -5.80 3.94 -6.46
C GLY A 84 -5.06 2.84 -7.20
N ASP A 85 -3.80 2.60 -6.90
CA ASP A 85 -2.96 1.68 -7.67
C ASP A 85 -2.79 0.29 -7.04
N VAL A 86 -3.51 -0.05 -5.97
CA VAL A 86 -3.45 -1.39 -5.38
C VAL A 86 -4.52 -2.29 -6.00
N PRO A 87 -4.13 -3.38 -6.69
CA PRO A 87 -5.10 -4.27 -7.35
C PRO A 87 -5.72 -5.28 -6.36
N TRP A 88 -6.50 -4.78 -5.43
CA TRP A 88 -7.10 -5.61 -4.36
C TRP A 88 -7.97 -6.75 -4.88
N GLU A 89 -8.68 -6.53 -5.98
CA GLU A 89 -9.59 -7.53 -6.56
C GLU A 89 -8.87 -8.79 -7.03
N GLU A 90 -7.58 -8.70 -7.30
CA GLU A 90 -6.77 -9.85 -7.71
C GLU A 90 -6.03 -10.51 -6.54
N HIS A 91 -6.13 -9.95 -5.33
CA HIS A 91 -5.40 -10.40 -4.15
C HIS A 91 -6.29 -10.41 -2.92
N GLN A 92 -7.24 -11.34 -2.87
CA GLN A 92 -8.28 -11.39 -1.84
C GLN A 92 -7.74 -11.57 -0.43
N SER A 93 -6.75 -12.44 -0.23
CA SER A 93 -6.16 -12.67 1.10
C SER A 93 -5.48 -11.39 1.62
N ALA A 94 -4.76 -10.69 0.75
CA ALA A 94 -4.14 -9.42 1.12
C ALA A 94 -5.20 -8.36 1.40
N ALA A 95 -6.28 -8.31 0.61
CA ALA A 95 -7.37 -7.37 0.82
C ALA A 95 -8.05 -7.58 2.17
N GLN A 96 -8.31 -8.84 2.53
CA GLN A 96 -8.92 -9.18 3.82
C GLN A 96 -8.00 -8.79 4.99
N TRP A 97 -6.71 -9.04 4.87
CA TRP A 97 -5.74 -8.62 5.86
C TRP A 97 -5.72 -7.09 6.00
N TYR A 98 -5.68 -6.37 4.89
CA TYR A 98 -5.67 -4.91 4.91
C TYR A 98 -6.94 -4.35 5.56
N ALA A 99 -8.10 -4.92 5.27
CA ALA A 99 -9.37 -4.53 5.90
C ALA A 99 -9.30 -4.69 7.43
N ARG A 100 -8.67 -5.77 7.91
CA ARG A 100 -8.48 -5.98 9.36
C ARG A 100 -7.59 -4.88 9.96
N VAL A 101 -6.53 -4.47 9.27
CA VAL A 101 -5.66 -3.38 9.74
C VAL A 101 -6.41 -2.05 9.74
N LYS A 102 -7.15 -1.74 8.66
CA LYS A 102 -7.93 -0.50 8.54
C LYS A 102 -8.97 -0.35 9.66
N SER A 103 -9.48 -1.45 10.17
CA SER A 103 -10.47 -1.43 11.23
C SER A 103 -9.90 -1.04 12.60
N ARG A 104 -8.58 -1.01 12.76
CA ARG A 104 -7.97 -0.65 14.03
C ARG A 104 -7.98 0.87 14.21
N PRO A 105 -8.39 1.39 15.39
CA PRO A 105 -8.52 2.84 15.61
C PRO A 105 -7.23 3.62 15.33
N SER A 106 -6.08 3.06 15.69
CA SER A 106 -4.80 3.73 15.46
C SER A 106 -4.50 3.91 13.98
N PHE A 107 -4.94 3.00 13.11
CA PHE A 107 -4.71 3.11 11.68
C PHE A 107 -5.70 4.07 11.03
N LYS A 108 -6.91 4.22 11.58
CA LYS A 108 -7.89 5.17 11.07
C LYS A 108 -7.37 6.59 11.07
N SER A 109 -6.59 6.97 12.07
CA SER A 109 -5.96 8.29 12.13
C SER A 109 -5.04 8.56 10.93
N LEU A 110 -4.30 7.53 10.49
CA LEU A 110 -3.45 7.65 9.31
C LEU A 110 -4.27 7.90 8.05
N LEU A 111 -5.44 7.27 7.92
CA LEU A 111 -6.29 7.41 6.75
C LEU A 111 -6.96 8.79 6.66
N GLU A 112 -6.99 9.55 7.73
CA GLU A 112 -7.53 10.91 7.74
C GLU A 112 -6.59 11.93 7.12
N ASP A 113 -5.30 11.61 7.01
CA ASP A 113 -4.32 12.49 6.40
C ASP A 113 -4.50 12.55 4.88
N LYS A 114 -4.56 13.76 4.34
CA LYS A 114 -4.78 14.00 2.91
C LYS A 114 -3.66 14.84 2.32
N VAL A 115 -3.35 14.59 1.06
CA VAL A 115 -2.39 15.40 0.31
C VAL A 115 -3.14 16.57 -0.34
N PRO A 116 -2.76 17.84 -0.07
CA PRO A 116 -3.45 18.98 -0.69
C PRO A 116 -3.43 18.89 -2.21
N GLY A 117 -4.61 19.09 -2.83
CA GLY A 117 -4.75 19.05 -4.28
C GLY A 117 -4.87 17.65 -4.89
N PHE A 118 -4.80 16.59 -4.08
CA PHE A 118 -4.92 15.21 -4.54
C PHE A 118 -5.94 14.47 -3.69
N LYS A 119 -7.08 14.12 -4.29
CA LYS A 119 -8.12 13.35 -3.61
C LYS A 119 -7.75 11.88 -3.58
N PRO A 120 -7.98 11.18 -2.44
CA PRO A 120 -7.83 9.73 -2.42
C PRO A 120 -8.96 9.07 -3.23
N VAL A 121 -8.77 7.78 -3.57
CA VAL A 121 -9.84 6.99 -4.19
C VAL A 121 -11.01 6.85 -3.21
N ASP A 122 -12.21 6.60 -3.75
CA ASP A 122 -13.44 6.59 -2.95
C ASP A 122 -13.42 5.62 -1.78
N HIS A 123 -12.81 4.46 -1.93
CA HIS A 123 -12.79 3.43 -0.88
C HIS A 123 -11.66 3.61 0.15
N TYR A 124 -10.85 4.67 0.04
CA TYR A 124 -9.61 4.81 0.85
C TYR A 124 -9.88 4.70 2.35
N GLU A 125 -10.91 5.38 2.86
CA GLU A 125 -11.27 5.38 4.27
C GLU A 125 -12.27 4.28 4.64
N ASN A 126 -12.82 3.57 3.66
CA ASN A 126 -13.81 2.52 3.90
C ASN A 126 -13.11 1.27 4.45
N VAL A 127 -13.52 0.83 5.65
CA VAL A 127 -12.92 -0.34 6.30
C VAL A 127 -13.30 -1.67 5.66
N ASP A 128 -14.33 -1.66 4.81
CA ASP A 128 -14.82 -2.86 4.12
C ASP A 128 -14.48 -2.86 2.62
N PHE A 129 -13.70 -1.88 2.17
CA PHE A 129 -13.45 -1.60 0.75
C PHE A 129 -14.71 -1.20 0.02
#